data_00d3ba0b803de9bd87a5e7188275ef23
#
_entry.id   00d3ba0b803de9bd87a5e7188275ef23
#
_cell.length_a   1.000
_cell.length_b   1.000
_cell.length_c   1.000
_cell.angle_alpha   90.00
_cell.angle_beta   90.00
_cell.angle_gamma   90.00
#
_symmetry.space_group_name_H-M   'P 1'
#
loop_
_entity.id
_entity.type
_entity.pdbx_description
1 polymer ?
#
loop_
_entity_poly.entity_id
_entity_poly.type
_entity_poly.pdbx_seq_one_letter_code
_entity_poly.pdbx_strand_id
1 'polypeptide(L)' 'MKDSIKHFKRERPGVWTCLTPVTIAGVAIPSGVRILAGTPIDGVDVGQLLDAQYAEKQETKN' A
#
# COMPACT_ATOMS: atom_id res chain seq x y z
N MET A 1 -4.61 -3.71 -10.37
CA MET A 1 -4.07 -2.81 -9.35
C MET A 1 -4.65 -3.02 -7.98
N LYS A 2 -5.89 -3.43 -7.91
CA LYS A 2 -6.51 -3.66 -6.61
C LYS A 2 -5.83 -4.75 -5.80
N ASP A 3 -5.13 -5.62 -6.49
CA ASP A 3 -4.47 -6.72 -5.80
C ASP A 3 -3.17 -6.32 -5.14
N SER A 4 -2.76 -5.08 -5.31
CA SER A 4 -1.50 -4.63 -4.72
C SER A 4 -1.49 -4.79 -3.21
N ILE A 5 -2.64 -4.61 -2.57
CA ILE A 5 -2.69 -4.69 -1.12
C ILE A 5 -2.41 -6.08 -0.59
N LYS A 6 -2.51 -7.10 -1.46
CA LYS A 6 -2.19 -8.47 -1.05
C LYS A 6 -0.73 -8.63 -0.69
N HIS A 7 0.12 -7.77 -1.21
CA HIS A 7 1.55 -7.84 -0.95
C HIS A 7 1.95 -7.08 0.30
N PHE A 8 0.98 -6.54 1.01
CA PHE A 8 1.23 -5.72 2.18
C PHE A 8 0.42 -6.18 3.36
N LYS A 9 0.96 -5.91 4.54
CA LYS A 9 0.24 -6.15 5.78
C LYS A 9 -0.14 -4.80 6.36
N ARG A 10 -1.42 -4.60 6.64
CA ARG A 10 -1.89 -3.36 7.23
C ARG A 10 -1.70 -3.43 8.74
N GLU A 11 -0.73 -2.68 9.24
CA GLU A 11 -0.45 -2.67 10.66
C GLU A 11 -1.51 -1.89 11.42
N ARG A 12 -1.91 -0.76 10.85
CA ARG A 12 -2.96 0.09 11.41
C ARG A 12 -3.28 1.12 10.33
N PRO A 13 -4.32 1.93 10.52
CA PRO A 13 -4.66 2.91 9.49
C PRO A 13 -3.46 3.77 9.13
N GLY A 14 -3.15 3.81 7.84
CA GLY A 14 -2.06 4.60 7.33
C GLY A 14 -0.68 3.96 7.44
N VAL A 15 -0.58 2.75 8.00
CA VAL A 15 0.71 2.09 8.17
C VAL A 15 0.66 0.72 7.54
N TRP A 16 1.55 0.48 6.59
CA TRP A 16 1.60 -0.79 5.85
C TRP A 16 3.02 -1.32 5.85
N THR A 17 3.14 -2.64 5.80
CA THR A 17 4.45 -3.29 5.70
C THR A 17 4.45 -4.15 4.45
N CYS A 18 5.48 -3.98 3.63
CA CYS A 18 5.61 -4.77 2.41
C CYS A 18 6.04 -6.18 2.75
N LEU A 19 5.27 -7.16 2.29
CA LEU A 19 5.57 -8.56 2.57
C LEU A 19 6.40 -9.19 1.47
N THR A 20 6.14 -8.82 0.22
CA THR A 20 6.88 -9.34 -0.92
C THR A 20 7.21 -8.17 -1.84
N PRO A 21 8.33 -8.25 -2.57
CA PRO A 21 8.71 -7.14 -3.45
C PRO A 21 7.62 -6.87 -4.47
N VAL A 22 7.34 -5.59 -4.70
CA VAL A 22 6.28 -5.19 -5.62
C VAL A 22 6.60 -3.81 -6.17
N THR A 23 6.08 -3.52 -7.35
CA THR A 23 6.23 -2.21 -7.96
C THR A 23 4.86 -1.54 -8.02
N ILE A 24 4.77 -0.34 -7.46
CA ILE A 24 3.51 0.40 -7.44
C ILE A 24 3.77 1.78 -8.02
N ALA A 25 3.01 2.13 -9.06
CA ALA A 25 3.12 3.44 -9.71
C ALA A 25 4.57 3.75 -10.11
N GLY A 26 5.29 2.73 -10.55
CA GLY A 26 6.68 2.90 -10.96
C GLY A 26 7.68 2.87 -9.83
N VAL A 27 7.22 2.68 -8.60
CA VAL A 27 8.11 2.67 -7.43
C VAL A 27 8.35 1.22 -7.02
N ALA A 28 9.60 0.80 -7.02
CA ALA A 28 9.95 -0.56 -6.59
C ALA A 28 10.06 -0.59 -5.09
N ILE A 29 9.28 -1.47 -4.46
CA ILE A 29 9.22 -1.57 -3.01
C ILE A 29 9.70 -2.95 -2.58
N PRO A 30 10.83 -3.04 -1.89
CA PRO A 30 11.32 -4.35 -1.43
C PRO A 30 10.54 -4.82 -0.22
N SER A 31 10.65 -6.11 0.07
CA SER A 31 9.97 -6.66 1.24
C SER A 31 10.58 -6.10 2.51
N GLY A 32 9.75 -5.99 3.54
CA GLY A 32 10.20 -5.50 4.82
C GLY A 32 10.15 -4.00 4.99
N VAL A 33 9.82 -3.27 3.94
CA VAL A 33 9.74 -1.81 4.01
C VAL A 33 8.41 -1.40 4.62
N ARG A 34 8.47 -0.44 5.54
CA ARG A 34 7.25 0.11 6.13
C ARG A 34 6.81 1.33 5.34
N ILE A 35 5.53 1.35 5.00
CA ILE A 35 4.94 2.41 4.19
C ILE A 35 4.00 3.22 5.06
N LEU A 36 4.16 4.53 5.05
CA LEU A 36 3.31 5.43 5.86
C LEU A 36 2.55 6.35 4.93
N ALA A 37 1.23 6.44 5.15
CA ALA A 37 0.42 7.39 4.42
C ALA A 37 0.88 8.80 4.79
N GLY A 38 1.04 9.64 3.77
CA GLY A 38 1.55 10.98 3.98
C GLY A 38 3.05 11.10 3.87
N THR A 39 3.74 9.97 3.69
CA THR A 39 5.18 9.96 3.51
C THR A 39 5.49 9.39 2.14
N PRO A 40 5.68 10.24 1.13
CA PRO A 40 5.88 9.73 -0.23
C PRO A 40 7.22 9.03 -0.40
N ILE A 41 7.21 8.06 -1.31
CA ILE A 41 8.42 7.35 -1.70
C ILE A 41 8.64 7.67 -3.17
N ASP A 42 9.80 8.27 -3.47
CA ASP A 42 10.10 8.69 -4.84
C ASP A 42 8.97 9.55 -5.41
N GLY A 43 8.42 10.42 -4.58
CA GLY A 43 7.37 11.33 -5.02
C GLY A 43 5.98 10.72 -5.12
N VAL A 44 5.83 9.46 -4.71
CA VAL A 44 4.53 8.77 -4.74
C VAL A 44 4.11 8.41 -3.34
N ASP A 45 2.93 8.85 -2.92
CA ASP A 45 2.40 8.52 -1.60
C ASP A 45 1.76 7.14 -1.65
N VAL A 46 2.60 6.12 -1.55
CA VAL A 46 2.16 4.74 -1.67
C VAL A 46 1.18 4.38 -0.56
N GLY A 47 1.40 4.89 0.64
CA GLY A 47 0.52 4.60 1.75
C GLY A 47 -0.91 5.03 1.50
N GLN A 48 -1.07 6.21 0.91
CA GLN A 48 -2.41 6.68 0.57
C GLN A 48 -3.05 5.84 -0.52
N LEU A 49 -2.25 5.39 -1.49
CA LEU A 49 -2.76 4.53 -2.53
C LEU A 49 -3.26 3.21 -1.94
N LEU A 50 -2.52 2.66 -1.01
CA LEU A 50 -2.92 1.41 -0.37
C LEU A 50 -4.17 1.62 0.48
N ASP A 51 -4.24 2.71 1.21
CA ASP A 51 -5.43 3.02 2.00
C ASP A 51 -6.66 3.17 1.10
N ALA A 52 -6.50 3.81 -0.05
CA ALA A 52 -7.60 3.99 -0.98
C ALA A 52 -8.08 2.65 -1.53
N GLN A 53 -7.14 1.77 -1.88
CA GLN A 53 -7.52 0.46 -2.37
C GLN A 53 -8.21 -0.37 -1.30
N TYR A 54 -7.74 -0.25 -0.07
CA TYR A 54 -8.34 -0.97 1.04
C TYR A 54 -9.78 -0.50 1.27
N ALA A 55 -9.98 0.80 1.21
CA ALA A 55 -11.33 1.35 1.39
C ALA A 55 -12.26 0.90 0.28
N GLU A 56 -11.76 0.90 -0.96
CA GLU A 56 -12.56 0.41 -2.08
C GLU A 56 -12.97 -1.03 -1.88
N LYS A 57 -12.02 -1.82 -1.42
CA LYS A 57 -12.29 -3.23 -1.23
C LYS A 57 -13.33 -3.45 -0.15
N GLN A 58 -13.30 -2.65 0.90
CA GLN A 58 -14.29 -2.74 1.96
C GLN A 58 -15.67 -2.35 1.45
N GLU A 59 -15.72 -1.33 0.62
CA GLU A 59 -17.00 -0.88 0.09
C GLU A 59 -17.64 -1.87 -0.84
N THR A 60 -16.85 -2.51 -1.67
CA THR A 60 -17.41 -3.45 -2.64
C THR A 60 -17.90 -4.71 -1.99
N LYS A 61 -17.62 -4.84 -0.74
CA LYS A 61 -17.98 -6.04 -0.03
C LYS A 61 -19.47 -6.18 0.19
N ASN A 62 -20.19 -5.15 0.18
CA ASN A 62 -21.63 -5.23 0.43
C ASN A 62 -22.36 -6.17 -0.48
#